data_2ed0e8abeb930f938080439296ad382b
#
_entry.id   2ed0e8abeb930f938080439296ad382b
#
_cell.length_a   1.000
_cell.length_b   1.000
_cell.length_c   1.000
_cell.angle_alpha   90.00
_cell.angle_beta   90.00
_cell.angle_gamma   90.00
#
_symmetry.space_group_name_H-M   'P 1'
#
loop_
_entity.id
_entity.type
_entity.pdbx_description
1 polymer ?
#
loop_
_entity_poly.entity_id
_entity_poly.type
_entity_poly.pdbx_seq_one_letter_code
_entity_poly.pdbx_strand_id
1 'polypeptide(L)'
;MERKHSNSRSSHLLQKIRGFTRSIVEDLSHGRAPVIYINRFRNYCTDISENCYCSRDSVKGVEILTLQRECHARRLDVLLRVLLIVQQLLQENRHGSKRDIYYMHPSVFREQSVVDRAINDICILLQCSRHNLNVVSVSKGLVMGWLRFSEADTIFNCINHPDTAHSIPVFVEEVKDIISVADYILVVEKESVFQRLANDCYCKNNRCIVITGRGYPDIPTRRFLRLLIERLHLPTYCLVDCDPYGFDILTTYRFGSMQMAYDAKIMKLPEIKWLGVLPSDAETFNVPQQCLLPMTTEDKIKTEAILNRCYLQREVPQWRLELQLLLQSGVKFETEALSVHSLDFLSKQYLPSKIQVHSNCGCCVMKMYDILRSVCGVYSVELDAEKNLFKISGEVNPNILLKAVLSTGEHAELVTVKMKHPQLRQRTYNYGSYGPANGYHLPYYRDAGYSNRSLANYPYYETNGHNYYPYSLPRDPPLIDYPSSYNNYYTTTSDYQYPPPRATYVPSYPPQEYDQYDNFDSISPCTIV
;
A
#
# COMPACT_ATOMS: atom_id res chain seq x y z
N MET A 1 5.49 -10.70 20.22
CA MET A 1 4.34 -9.92 20.76
C MET A 1 3.10 -9.98 19.84
N GLU A 2 3.24 -10.06 18.54
CA GLU A 2 2.12 -10.03 17.58
C GLU A 2 1.17 -11.25 17.63
N ARG A 3 1.67 -12.46 17.85
CA ARG A 3 0.80 -13.67 18.04
C ARG A 3 -0.16 -13.55 19.24
N LYS A 4 0.21 -12.82 20.31
CA LYS A 4 -0.68 -12.55 21.44
C LYS A 4 -1.79 -11.55 21.10
N HIS A 5 -1.53 -10.58 20.23
CA HIS A 5 -2.54 -9.62 19.77
C HIS A 5 -3.55 -10.23 18.78
N SER A 6 -3.11 -11.15 17.92
CA SER A 6 -3.99 -11.89 17.00
C SER A 6 -4.98 -12.77 17.77
N ASN A 7 -4.50 -13.55 18.73
CA ASN A 7 -5.35 -14.40 19.58
C ASN A 7 -6.38 -13.59 20.41
N SER A 8 -6.01 -12.41 20.88
CA SER A 8 -6.93 -11.52 21.61
C SER A 8 -8.05 -10.97 20.71
N ARG A 9 -7.74 -10.62 19.45
CA ARG A 9 -8.74 -10.14 18.49
C ARG A 9 -9.71 -11.23 18.04
N SER A 10 -9.21 -12.42 17.71
CA SER A 10 -10.05 -13.57 17.35
C SER A 10 -10.99 -13.95 18.48
N SER A 11 -10.51 -13.95 19.73
CA SER A 11 -11.31 -14.20 20.94
C SER A 11 -12.45 -13.17 21.09
N HIS A 12 -12.17 -11.89 20.88
CA HIS A 12 -13.20 -10.83 20.96
C HIS A 12 -14.26 -10.98 19.85
N LEU A 13 -13.85 -11.32 18.63
CA LEU A 13 -14.80 -11.55 17.53
C LEU A 13 -15.67 -12.78 17.77
N LEU A 14 -15.08 -13.87 18.26
CA LEU A 14 -15.83 -15.06 18.65
C LEU A 14 -16.86 -14.75 19.76
N GLN A 15 -16.52 -13.87 20.70
CA GLN A 15 -17.47 -13.42 21.71
C GLN A 15 -18.62 -12.61 21.10
N LYS A 16 -18.35 -11.71 20.15
CA LYS A 16 -19.38 -10.96 19.41
C LYS A 16 -20.30 -11.90 18.61
N ILE A 17 -19.72 -12.89 17.91
CA ILE A 17 -20.50 -13.90 17.17
C ILE A 17 -21.44 -14.65 18.11
N ARG A 18 -20.93 -15.12 19.25
CA ARG A 18 -21.76 -15.82 20.26
C ARG A 18 -22.86 -14.93 20.80
N GLY A 19 -22.57 -13.66 21.10
CA GLY A 19 -23.58 -12.68 21.56
C GLY A 19 -24.69 -12.47 20.52
N PHE A 20 -24.30 -12.29 19.26
CA PHE A 20 -25.25 -12.11 18.14
C PHE A 20 -26.13 -13.36 17.94
N THR A 21 -25.51 -14.54 17.91
CA THR A 21 -26.26 -15.81 17.76
C THR A 21 -27.20 -16.06 18.94
N ARG A 22 -26.73 -15.79 20.17
CA ARG A 22 -27.56 -15.92 21.38
C ARG A 22 -28.79 -15.03 21.32
N SER A 23 -28.65 -13.77 20.93
CA SER A 23 -29.79 -12.84 20.78
C SER A 23 -30.87 -13.38 19.83
N ILE A 24 -30.46 -13.98 18.71
CA ILE A 24 -31.40 -14.60 17.76
C ILE A 24 -32.12 -15.80 18.39
N VAL A 25 -31.38 -16.67 19.09
CA VAL A 25 -31.96 -17.85 19.74
C VAL A 25 -32.89 -17.45 20.87
N GLU A 26 -32.56 -16.44 21.66
CA GLU A 26 -33.42 -15.89 22.72
C GLU A 26 -34.74 -15.34 22.16
N ASP A 27 -34.71 -14.60 21.04
CA ASP A 27 -35.94 -14.14 20.42
C ASP A 27 -36.82 -15.30 19.95
N LEU A 28 -36.23 -16.29 19.28
CA LEU A 28 -36.96 -17.47 18.81
C LEU A 28 -37.53 -18.29 19.97
N SER A 29 -36.81 -18.45 21.07
CA SER A 29 -37.28 -19.18 22.25
C SER A 29 -38.46 -18.52 22.94
N HIS A 30 -38.61 -17.21 22.81
CA HIS A 30 -39.74 -16.45 23.30
C HIS A 30 -40.86 -16.26 22.27
N GLY A 31 -40.79 -16.96 21.13
CA GLY A 31 -41.80 -16.84 20.05
C GLY A 31 -41.74 -15.50 19.31
N ARG A 32 -40.66 -14.73 19.45
CA ARG A 32 -40.47 -13.47 18.75
C ARG A 32 -39.67 -13.68 17.46
N ALA A 33 -40.06 -12.98 16.40
CA ALA A 33 -39.26 -12.97 15.17
C ALA A 33 -38.02 -12.11 15.39
N PRO A 34 -36.79 -12.66 15.17
CA PRO A 34 -35.59 -11.88 15.28
C PRO A 34 -35.57 -10.69 14.33
N VAL A 35 -35.07 -9.55 14.79
CA VAL A 35 -34.92 -8.33 14.00
C VAL A 35 -33.44 -7.93 13.98
N ILE A 36 -32.87 -7.89 12.78
CA ILE A 36 -31.45 -7.55 12.59
C ILE A 36 -31.36 -6.22 11.83
N TYR A 37 -30.66 -5.27 12.41
CA TYR A 37 -30.43 -3.95 11.83
C TYR A 37 -29.07 -3.91 11.12
N ILE A 38 -29.07 -3.69 9.80
CA ILE A 38 -27.87 -3.56 8.98
C ILE A 38 -27.75 -2.11 8.53
N ASN A 39 -26.76 -1.41 9.06
CA ASN A 39 -26.51 -0.02 8.70
C ASN A 39 -25.90 0.06 7.30
N ARG A 40 -26.62 0.62 6.33
CA ARG A 40 -26.13 0.89 4.98
C ARG A 40 -25.53 2.28 4.91
N PHE A 41 -24.27 2.36 4.59
CA PHE A 41 -23.66 3.65 4.28
C PHE A 41 -24.09 4.06 2.87
N ARG A 42 -24.96 5.05 2.76
CA ARG A 42 -25.33 5.62 1.46
C ARG A 42 -24.29 6.58 0.91
N ASN A 43 -23.64 7.32 1.81
CA ASN A 43 -22.55 8.22 1.48
C ASN A 43 -21.35 7.91 2.34
N TYR A 44 -20.17 7.82 1.71
CA TYR A 44 -18.92 7.63 2.39
C TYR A 44 -18.34 9.00 2.75
N CYS A 45 -18.41 9.35 4.02
CA CYS A 45 -17.75 10.54 4.54
C CYS A 45 -16.44 10.18 5.22
N THR A 46 -15.36 10.88 4.88
CA THR A 46 -14.04 10.73 5.50
C THR A 46 -13.91 11.55 6.78
N ASP A 47 -14.90 12.38 7.10
CA ASP A 47 -14.91 13.23 8.28
C ASP A 47 -15.18 12.42 9.55
N ILE A 48 -14.18 12.37 10.44
CA ILE A 48 -14.27 11.68 11.72
C ILE A 48 -15.05 12.52 12.75
N SER A 49 -15.11 13.83 12.56
CA SER A 49 -15.74 14.77 13.50
C SER A 49 -17.26 14.85 13.38
N GLU A 50 -17.85 14.13 12.43
CA GLU A 50 -19.30 14.15 12.12
C GLU A 50 -19.87 15.54 11.76
N ASN A 51 -19.03 16.53 11.53
CA ASN A 51 -19.43 17.91 11.23
C ASN A 51 -19.71 18.16 9.73
N CYS A 52 -19.52 17.15 8.88
CA CYS A 52 -19.77 17.28 7.45
C CYS A 52 -21.28 17.39 7.16
N TYR A 53 -21.67 18.29 6.26
CA TYR A 53 -23.06 18.42 5.81
C TYR A 53 -23.64 17.11 5.25
N CYS A 54 -22.80 16.27 4.61
CA CYS A 54 -23.23 14.96 4.12
C CYS A 54 -23.66 14.00 5.24
N SER A 55 -23.21 14.22 6.48
CA SER A 55 -23.62 13.43 7.64
C SER A 55 -25.03 13.79 8.13
N ARG A 56 -25.47 15.03 7.87
CA ARG A 56 -26.81 15.50 8.26
C ARG A 56 -27.88 15.01 7.31
N ASP A 57 -27.59 14.94 6.01
CA ASP A 57 -28.51 14.47 4.97
C ASP A 57 -28.43 12.95 4.73
N SER A 58 -27.39 12.29 5.23
CA SER A 58 -27.30 10.84 5.20
C SER A 58 -28.25 10.25 6.25
N VAL A 59 -29.53 10.14 5.93
CA VAL A 59 -30.39 9.16 6.60
C VAL A 59 -29.63 7.83 6.49
N LYS A 60 -29.03 7.41 7.60
CA LYS A 60 -28.39 6.09 7.71
C LYS A 60 -29.48 5.11 7.28
N GLY A 61 -29.38 4.60 6.05
CA GLY A 61 -30.33 3.62 5.56
C GLY A 61 -30.15 2.38 6.42
N VAL A 62 -31.01 2.21 7.40
CA VAL A 62 -31.06 0.99 8.20
C VAL A 62 -31.88 -0.02 7.41
N GLU A 63 -31.25 -1.06 6.95
CA GLU A 63 -31.93 -2.21 6.38
C GLU A 63 -32.33 -3.16 7.51
N ILE A 64 -33.60 -3.52 7.56
CA ILE A 64 -34.15 -4.38 8.61
C ILE A 64 -34.38 -5.77 8.02
N LEU A 65 -33.70 -6.78 8.56
CA LEU A 65 -33.97 -8.19 8.29
C LEU A 65 -34.79 -8.77 9.44
N THR A 66 -35.93 -9.39 9.12
CA THR A 66 -36.80 -10.03 10.12
C THR A 66 -37.47 -11.27 9.53
N LEU A 67 -37.69 -12.30 10.33
CA LEU A 67 -38.42 -13.50 9.91
C LEU A 67 -39.92 -13.27 9.70
N GLN A 68 -40.46 -12.09 10.05
CA GLN A 68 -41.81 -11.73 9.71
C GLN A 68 -42.05 -11.59 8.18
N ARG A 69 -40.97 -11.44 7.41
CA ARG A 69 -41.01 -11.35 5.94
C ARG A 69 -40.37 -12.60 5.33
N GLU A 70 -41.14 -13.35 4.56
CA GLU A 70 -40.66 -14.58 3.93
C GLU A 70 -39.41 -14.39 3.06
N CYS A 71 -39.35 -13.25 2.32
CA CYS A 71 -38.18 -12.92 1.49
C CYS A 71 -36.88 -12.72 2.30
N HIS A 72 -36.95 -12.46 3.61
CA HIS A 72 -35.77 -12.32 4.47
C HIS A 72 -35.28 -13.65 5.04
N ALA A 73 -36.12 -14.69 5.08
CA ALA A 73 -35.77 -15.99 5.68
C ALA A 73 -34.54 -16.61 5.01
N ARG A 74 -34.54 -16.64 3.65
CA ARG A 74 -33.39 -17.14 2.89
C ARG A 74 -32.12 -16.32 3.14
N ARG A 75 -32.24 -15.00 3.22
CA ARG A 75 -31.10 -14.14 3.46
C ARG A 75 -30.52 -14.33 4.85
N LEU A 76 -31.38 -14.54 5.85
CA LEU A 76 -30.95 -14.85 7.20
C LEU A 76 -30.29 -16.23 7.28
N ASP A 77 -30.81 -17.26 6.61
CA ASP A 77 -30.18 -18.58 6.51
C ASP A 77 -28.76 -18.47 5.94
N VAL A 78 -28.60 -17.78 4.80
CA VAL A 78 -27.28 -17.54 4.20
C VAL A 78 -26.35 -16.81 5.16
N LEU A 79 -26.82 -15.73 5.82
CA LEU A 79 -26.03 -14.96 6.77
C LEU A 79 -25.48 -15.84 7.91
N LEU A 80 -26.35 -16.66 8.50
CA LEU A 80 -26.00 -17.54 9.62
C LEU A 80 -25.06 -18.67 9.19
N ARG A 81 -25.24 -19.25 8.00
CA ARG A 81 -24.32 -20.26 7.46
C ARG A 81 -22.93 -19.69 7.20
N VAL A 82 -22.85 -18.51 6.58
CA VAL A 82 -21.56 -17.85 6.37
C VAL A 82 -20.93 -17.47 7.71
N LEU A 83 -21.73 -17.02 8.70
CA LEU A 83 -21.23 -16.72 10.04
C LEU A 83 -20.67 -17.96 10.76
N LEU A 84 -21.30 -19.13 10.59
CA LEU A 84 -20.81 -20.40 11.12
C LEU A 84 -19.46 -20.80 10.52
N ILE A 85 -19.30 -20.65 9.20
CA ILE A 85 -18.02 -20.90 8.51
C ILE A 85 -16.95 -19.93 9.02
N VAL A 86 -17.26 -18.64 9.15
CA VAL A 86 -16.36 -17.63 9.69
C VAL A 86 -15.96 -17.98 11.13
N GLN A 87 -16.90 -18.42 11.94
CA GLN A 87 -16.61 -18.88 13.31
C GLN A 87 -15.61 -20.03 13.32
N GLN A 88 -15.79 -21.01 12.44
CA GLN A 88 -14.88 -22.14 12.29
C GLN A 88 -13.48 -21.68 11.86
N LEU A 89 -13.37 -20.82 10.84
CA LEU A 89 -12.09 -20.26 10.41
C LEU A 89 -11.34 -19.55 11.55
N LEU A 90 -12.06 -18.79 12.37
CA LEU A 90 -11.48 -18.11 13.53
C LEU A 90 -11.04 -19.08 14.64
N GLN A 91 -11.82 -20.13 14.91
CA GLN A 91 -11.51 -21.14 15.94
C GLN A 91 -10.31 -22.01 15.56
N GLU A 92 -10.22 -22.39 14.28
CA GLU A 92 -9.14 -23.23 13.77
C GLU A 92 -7.91 -22.39 13.36
N ASN A 93 -7.98 -21.06 13.47
CA ASN A 93 -6.97 -20.12 12.97
C ASN A 93 -6.59 -20.40 11.50
N ARG A 94 -7.58 -20.73 10.69
CA ARG A 94 -7.44 -20.97 9.24
C ARG A 94 -7.97 -19.80 8.46
N HIS A 95 -7.46 -19.64 7.25
CA HIS A 95 -7.93 -18.62 6.30
C HIS A 95 -8.70 -19.29 5.16
N GLY A 96 -9.71 -18.60 4.66
CA GLY A 96 -10.46 -19.02 3.49
C GLY A 96 -10.75 -17.85 2.57
N SER A 97 -10.84 -18.10 1.25
CA SER A 97 -11.30 -17.09 0.30
C SER A 97 -12.83 -17.06 0.25
N LYS A 98 -13.40 -16.01 -0.33
CA LYS A 98 -14.85 -15.95 -0.61
C LYS A 98 -15.31 -17.11 -1.49
N ARG A 99 -14.44 -17.58 -2.40
CA ARG A 99 -14.74 -18.73 -3.27
C ARG A 99 -14.76 -20.03 -2.47
N ASP A 100 -13.82 -20.23 -1.56
CA ASP A 100 -13.82 -21.40 -0.70
C ASP A 100 -15.12 -21.49 0.10
N ILE A 101 -15.55 -20.37 0.71
CA ILE A 101 -16.84 -20.29 1.43
C ILE A 101 -18.01 -20.63 0.51
N TYR A 102 -18.03 -20.11 -0.73
CA TYR A 102 -19.07 -20.42 -1.70
C TYR A 102 -19.12 -21.91 -2.02
N TYR A 103 -17.97 -22.54 -2.29
CA TYR A 103 -17.89 -23.96 -2.66
C TYR A 103 -18.18 -24.93 -1.50
N MET A 104 -18.21 -24.47 -0.25
CA MET A 104 -18.67 -25.31 0.86
C MET A 104 -20.16 -25.65 0.75
N HIS A 105 -21.00 -24.76 0.22
CA HIS A 105 -22.44 -24.98 0.08
C HIS A 105 -23.02 -24.34 -1.20
N PRO A 106 -22.58 -24.75 -2.41
CA PRO A 106 -22.96 -24.07 -3.65
C PRO A 106 -24.46 -24.18 -3.97
N SER A 107 -25.10 -25.29 -3.56
CA SER A 107 -26.56 -25.48 -3.73
C SER A 107 -27.38 -24.51 -2.91
N VAL A 108 -26.89 -24.09 -1.72
CA VAL A 108 -27.55 -23.13 -0.85
C VAL A 108 -27.30 -21.71 -1.33
N PHE A 109 -26.05 -21.38 -1.62
CA PHE A 109 -25.65 -20.01 -1.97
C PHE A 109 -26.09 -19.66 -3.40
N ARG A 110 -26.05 -20.62 -4.33
CA ARG A 110 -26.37 -20.49 -5.77
C ARG A 110 -25.40 -19.61 -6.55
N GLU A 111 -25.09 -18.40 -6.02
CA GLU A 111 -24.20 -17.42 -6.62
C GLU A 111 -23.18 -16.90 -5.62
N GLN A 112 -21.97 -16.60 -6.09
CA GLN A 112 -20.92 -16.03 -5.26
C GLN A 112 -21.29 -14.65 -4.71
N SER A 113 -22.06 -13.85 -5.47
CA SER A 113 -22.57 -12.54 -5.08
C SER A 113 -23.35 -12.56 -3.76
N VAL A 114 -24.07 -13.67 -3.51
CA VAL A 114 -24.84 -13.89 -2.27
C VAL A 114 -23.91 -14.03 -1.07
N VAL A 115 -22.83 -14.80 -1.20
CA VAL A 115 -21.78 -14.95 -0.17
C VAL A 115 -21.07 -13.62 0.07
N ASP A 116 -20.76 -12.90 -1.00
CA ASP A 116 -20.11 -11.58 -0.93
C ASP A 116 -20.93 -10.59 -0.13
N ARG A 117 -22.26 -10.56 -0.36
CA ARG A 117 -23.19 -9.74 0.41
C ARG A 117 -23.23 -10.16 1.88
N ALA A 118 -23.33 -11.46 2.16
CA ALA A 118 -23.39 -11.96 3.54
C ALA A 118 -22.11 -11.61 4.31
N ILE A 119 -20.92 -11.74 3.72
CA ILE A 119 -19.66 -11.35 4.34
C ILE A 119 -19.64 -9.85 4.64
N ASN A 120 -20.10 -9.01 3.71
CA ASN A 120 -20.19 -7.57 3.95
C ASN A 120 -21.18 -7.25 5.08
N ASP A 121 -22.33 -7.93 5.13
CA ASP A 121 -23.32 -7.76 6.19
C ASP A 121 -22.72 -8.18 7.56
N ILE A 122 -21.97 -9.27 7.63
CA ILE A 122 -21.25 -9.72 8.83
C ILE A 122 -20.20 -8.69 9.25
N CYS A 123 -19.42 -8.13 8.33
CA CYS A 123 -18.47 -7.06 8.64
C CYS A 123 -19.15 -5.85 9.28
N ILE A 124 -20.32 -5.47 8.78
CA ILE A 124 -21.13 -4.37 9.33
C ILE A 124 -21.65 -4.71 10.73
N LEU A 125 -22.23 -5.89 10.91
CA LEU A 125 -22.82 -6.34 12.17
C LEU A 125 -21.76 -6.47 13.28
N LEU A 126 -20.60 -7.04 12.96
CA LEU A 126 -19.52 -7.23 13.92
C LEU A 126 -18.59 -6.02 14.03
N GLN A 127 -18.78 -5.00 13.19
CA GLN A 127 -17.94 -3.79 13.10
C GLN A 127 -16.45 -4.15 12.93
N CYS A 128 -16.16 -5.02 11.99
CA CYS A 128 -14.81 -5.49 11.72
C CYS A 128 -14.54 -5.57 10.21
N SER A 129 -13.26 -5.70 9.85
CA SER A 129 -12.86 -5.93 8.47
C SER A 129 -13.05 -7.39 8.06
N ARG A 130 -13.16 -7.64 6.77
CA ARG A 130 -13.18 -9.00 6.20
C ARG A 130 -11.93 -9.80 6.60
N HIS A 131 -10.78 -9.15 6.64
CA HIS A 131 -9.53 -9.76 7.05
C HIS A 131 -9.57 -10.25 8.51
N ASN A 132 -10.20 -9.49 9.40
CA ASN A 132 -10.39 -9.89 10.79
C ASN A 132 -11.27 -11.14 10.95
N LEU A 133 -12.08 -11.45 9.95
CA LEU A 133 -12.89 -12.68 9.85
C LEU A 133 -12.11 -13.89 9.30
N ASN A 134 -10.80 -13.77 9.08
CA ASN A 134 -9.96 -14.73 8.38
C ASN A 134 -10.43 -15.03 6.94
N VAL A 135 -11.19 -14.10 6.34
CA VAL A 135 -11.62 -14.19 4.93
C VAL A 135 -10.67 -13.38 4.08
N VAL A 136 -9.71 -14.07 3.47
CA VAL A 136 -8.64 -13.45 2.68
C VAL A 136 -9.04 -13.19 1.23
N SER A 137 -8.33 -12.27 0.60
CA SER A 137 -8.37 -12.04 -0.84
C SER A 137 -7.10 -12.58 -1.45
N VAL A 138 -7.21 -13.27 -2.57
CA VAL A 138 -6.03 -13.60 -3.37
C VAL A 138 -5.40 -12.30 -3.87
N SER A 139 -4.09 -12.17 -3.71
CA SER A 139 -3.37 -11.02 -4.25
C SER A 139 -3.27 -11.13 -5.76
N LYS A 140 -3.56 -10.03 -6.44
CA LYS A 140 -3.35 -9.89 -7.88
C LYS A 140 -2.36 -8.78 -8.22
N GLY A 141 -1.96 -7.99 -7.23
CA GLY A 141 -1.03 -6.89 -7.40
C GLY A 141 0.40 -7.35 -7.68
N LEU A 142 1.15 -6.49 -8.36
CA LEU A 142 2.56 -6.66 -8.63
C LEU A 142 3.36 -5.49 -8.08
N VAL A 143 4.62 -5.76 -7.74
CA VAL A 143 5.60 -4.77 -7.31
C VAL A 143 6.94 -5.01 -8.02
N MET A 144 7.65 -3.95 -8.36
CA MET A 144 9.03 -3.95 -8.83
C MET A 144 9.75 -2.70 -8.30
N GLY A 145 11.07 -2.67 -8.40
CA GLY A 145 11.84 -1.48 -8.04
C GLY A 145 12.89 -1.72 -6.96
N TRP A 146 13.39 -0.65 -6.39
CA TRP A 146 14.46 -0.66 -5.40
C TRP A 146 13.94 -1.04 -4.02
N LEU A 147 13.48 -2.29 -3.88
CA LEU A 147 12.83 -2.81 -2.69
C LEU A 147 13.36 -4.21 -2.36
N ARG A 148 13.64 -4.45 -1.09
CA ARG A 148 13.90 -5.78 -0.53
C ARG A 148 13.01 -5.97 0.70
N PHE A 149 12.42 -7.16 0.84
CA PHE A 149 11.64 -7.53 2.02
C PHE A 149 11.69 -9.05 2.23
N SER A 150 11.32 -9.50 3.41
CA SER A 150 11.14 -10.93 3.71
C SER A 150 9.66 -11.23 3.97
N GLU A 151 9.18 -12.39 3.49
CA GLU A 151 7.87 -12.95 3.82
C GLU A 151 8.10 -14.36 4.36
N ALA A 152 7.74 -14.62 5.61
CA ALA A 152 8.11 -15.83 6.34
C ALA A 152 9.65 -16.08 6.23
N ASP A 153 10.07 -17.16 5.55
CA ASP A 153 11.48 -17.52 5.39
C ASP A 153 12.03 -17.18 3.98
N THR A 154 11.22 -16.54 3.12
CA THR A 154 11.60 -16.18 1.76
C THR A 154 12.00 -14.71 1.67
N ILE A 155 13.17 -14.43 1.09
CA ILE A 155 13.65 -13.08 0.84
C ILE A 155 13.34 -12.69 -0.60
N PHE A 156 12.58 -11.62 -0.76
CA PHE A 156 12.31 -10.98 -2.04
C PHE A 156 13.29 -9.82 -2.22
N ASN A 157 14.16 -9.95 -3.20
CA ASN A 157 15.20 -8.95 -3.48
C ASN A 157 14.98 -8.38 -4.89
N CYS A 158 14.20 -7.32 -4.99
CA CYS A 158 13.99 -6.62 -6.24
C CYS A 158 15.17 -5.69 -6.60
N ILE A 159 16.06 -5.38 -5.65
CA ILE A 159 17.17 -4.43 -5.86
C ILE A 159 18.15 -4.92 -6.93
N ASN A 160 18.42 -6.22 -6.97
CA ASN A 160 19.37 -6.78 -7.95
C ASN A 160 18.82 -6.70 -9.39
N HIS A 161 17.50 -6.80 -9.54
CA HIS A 161 16.78 -6.71 -10.82
C HIS A 161 15.56 -5.82 -10.64
N PRO A 162 15.74 -4.48 -10.56
CA PRO A 162 14.67 -3.57 -10.14
C PRO A 162 13.49 -3.48 -11.11
N ASP A 163 13.65 -3.93 -12.34
CA ASP A 163 12.59 -3.95 -13.34
C ASP A 163 11.89 -5.33 -13.47
N THR A 164 12.18 -6.25 -12.52
CA THR A 164 11.51 -7.56 -12.47
C THR A 164 10.28 -7.50 -11.57
N ALA A 165 9.16 -7.98 -12.10
CA ALA A 165 7.88 -8.03 -11.39
C ALA A 165 7.82 -9.16 -10.36
N HIS A 166 7.35 -8.85 -9.17
CA HIS A 166 7.07 -9.79 -8.09
C HIS A 166 5.62 -9.67 -7.64
N SER A 167 5.00 -10.79 -7.27
CA SER A 167 3.65 -10.78 -6.71
C SER A 167 3.66 -10.14 -5.32
N ILE A 168 2.64 -9.35 -5.03
CA ILE A 168 2.45 -8.77 -3.70
C ILE A 168 2.03 -9.87 -2.71
N PRO A 169 2.62 -9.92 -1.50
CA PRO A 169 2.28 -10.88 -0.47
C PRO A 169 0.80 -10.85 -0.08
N VAL A 170 0.20 -12.01 0.12
CA VAL A 170 -1.18 -12.13 0.62
C VAL A 170 -1.24 -11.78 2.11
N PHE A 171 -0.24 -12.25 2.87
CA PHE A 171 -0.15 -12.04 4.32
C PHE A 171 0.82 -10.90 4.63
N VAL A 172 0.35 -9.68 4.43
CA VAL A 172 1.16 -8.46 4.60
C VAL A 172 1.72 -8.32 6.02
N GLU A 173 1.09 -8.95 7.02
CA GLU A 173 1.55 -9.00 8.40
C GLU A 173 2.85 -9.78 8.58
N GLU A 174 3.13 -10.71 7.69
CA GLU A 174 4.35 -11.54 7.72
C GLU A 174 5.53 -10.87 7.05
N VAL A 175 5.31 -9.72 6.38
CA VAL A 175 6.35 -8.95 5.71
C VAL A 175 7.24 -8.26 6.74
N LYS A 176 8.55 -8.51 6.65
CA LYS A 176 9.59 -7.98 7.55
C LYS A 176 10.78 -7.48 6.74
N ASP A 177 11.74 -6.88 7.43
CA ASP A 177 13.04 -6.48 6.91
C ASP A 177 12.94 -5.66 5.60
N ILE A 178 12.01 -4.71 5.59
CA ILE A 178 11.80 -3.83 4.45
C ILE A 178 12.97 -2.86 4.35
N ILE A 179 13.71 -2.94 3.23
CA ILE A 179 14.84 -2.07 2.90
C ILE A 179 14.61 -1.50 1.51
N SER A 180 14.82 -0.21 1.36
CA SER A 180 14.71 0.48 0.08
C SER A 180 15.70 1.63 -0.02
N VAL A 181 16.15 1.90 -1.23
CA VAL A 181 16.92 3.10 -1.61
C VAL A 181 16.18 3.90 -2.68
N ALA A 182 14.87 3.68 -2.79
CA ALA A 182 14.02 4.40 -3.72
C ALA A 182 13.73 5.82 -3.24
N ASP A 183 13.53 6.72 -4.19
CA ASP A 183 13.20 8.12 -3.93
C ASP A 183 11.68 8.36 -3.86
N TYR A 184 10.88 7.48 -4.48
CA TYR A 184 9.41 7.55 -4.47
C TYR A 184 8.75 6.22 -4.82
N ILE A 185 7.43 6.14 -4.58
CA ILE A 185 6.56 5.03 -4.99
C ILE A 185 5.62 5.52 -6.08
N LEU A 186 5.54 4.78 -7.19
CA LEU A 186 4.60 5.01 -8.28
C LEU A 186 3.58 3.88 -8.34
N VAL A 187 2.30 4.20 -8.17
CA VAL A 187 1.19 3.27 -8.37
C VAL A 187 0.65 3.46 -9.77
N VAL A 188 0.55 2.40 -10.56
CA VAL A 188 -0.02 2.44 -11.91
C VAL A 188 -1.28 1.57 -11.98
N GLU A 189 -2.27 2.02 -12.72
CA GLU A 189 -3.54 1.32 -12.84
C GLU A 189 -3.40 0.00 -13.59
N LYS A 190 -2.88 0.07 -14.83
CA LYS A 190 -2.85 -1.05 -15.76
C LYS A 190 -1.57 -1.86 -15.66
N GLU A 191 -1.71 -3.18 -15.82
CA GLU A 191 -0.56 -4.07 -15.96
C GLU A 191 0.24 -3.78 -17.23
N SER A 192 -0.41 -3.39 -18.34
CA SER A 192 0.26 -3.01 -19.60
C SER A 192 1.24 -1.84 -19.40
N VAL A 193 0.82 -0.83 -18.65
CA VAL A 193 1.67 0.31 -18.27
C VAL A 193 2.80 -0.12 -17.35
N PHE A 194 2.51 -0.98 -16.37
CA PHE A 194 3.52 -1.55 -15.48
C PHE A 194 4.60 -2.32 -16.25
N GLN A 195 4.20 -3.19 -17.18
CA GLN A 195 5.14 -3.95 -18.02
C GLN A 195 5.95 -3.06 -18.96
N ARG A 196 5.35 -2.00 -19.49
CA ARG A 196 6.08 -1.02 -20.29
C ARG A 196 7.18 -0.34 -19.50
N LEU A 197 6.88 0.09 -18.27
CA LEU A 197 7.89 0.69 -17.38
C LEU A 197 9.01 -0.30 -17.04
N ALA A 198 8.69 -1.58 -16.89
CA ALA A 198 9.69 -2.64 -16.70
C ALA A 198 10.60 -2.76 -17.94
N ASN A 199 10.01 -2.82 -19.15
CA ASN A 199 10.75 -2.92 -20.41
C ASN A 199 11.65 -1.68 -20.66
N ASP A 200 11.22 -0.51 -20.21
CA ASP A 200 11.99 0.74 -20.31
C ASP A 200 13.07 0.88 -19.23
N CYS A 201 13.25 -0.14 -18.37
CA CYS A 201 14.15 -0.11 -17.21
C CYS A 201 13.90 1.11 -16.31
N TYR A 202 12.63 1.46 -16.13
CA TYR A 202 12.24 2.69 -15.47
C TYR A 202 12.70 2.74 -14.00
N CYS A 203 12.53 1.67 -13.25
CA CYS A 203 12.94 1.62 -11.84
C CYS A 203 14.45 1.74 -11.68
N LYS A 204 15.22 1.09 -12.56
CA LYS A 204 16.68 1.18 -12.56
C LYS A 204 17.15 2.61 -12.79
N ASN A 205 16.53 3.32 -13.75
CA ASN A 205 16.94 4.65 -14.15
C ASN A 205 16.48 5.77 -13.19
N ASN A 206 15.36 5.56 -12.46
CA ASN A 206 14.72 6.59 -11.65
C ASN A 206 14.66 6.25 -10.15
N ARG A 207 15.36 5.21 -9.70
CA ARG A 207 15.42 4.79 -8.28
C ARG A 207 14.06 4.80 -7.59
N CYS A 208 13.08 4.11 -8.16
CA CYS A 208 11.71 4.09 -7.62
C CYS A 208 11.20 2.68 -7.36
N ILE A 209 10.06 2.61 -6.68
CA ILE A 209 9.24 1.41 -6.54
C ILE A 209 8.00 1.62 -7.40
N VAL A 210 7.63 0.65 -8.25
CA VAL A 210 6.40 0.69 -9.02
C VAL A 210 5.47 -0.44 -8.58
N ILE A 211 4.19 -0.11 -8.37
CA ILE A 211 3.15 -1.04 -7.91
C ILE A 211 1.96 -0.96 -8.85
N THR A 212 1.36 -2.10 -9.18
CA THR A 212 0.07 -2.14 -9.86
C THR A 212 -0.93 -3.02 -9.12
N GLY A 213 -2.16 -2.54 -9.02
CA GLY A 213 -3.31 -3.32 -8.54
C GLY A 213 -4.05 -4.04 -9.65
N ARG A 214 -3.61 -3.93 -10.91
CA ARG A 214 -4.29 -4.46 -12.10
C ARG A 214 -5.77 -4.01 -12.15
N GLY A 215 -5.97 -2.69 -12.23
CA GLY A 215 -7.26 -2.04 -12.09
C GLY A 215 -7.62 -1.76 -10.62
N TYR A 216 -8.87 -2.00 -10.23
CA TYR A 216 -9.27 -1.81 -8.82
C TYR A 216 -8.39 -2.64 -7.88
N PRO A 217 -7.71 -2.01 -6.90
CA PRO A 217 -6.78 -2.72 -6.04
C PRO A 217 -7.51 -3.68 -5.08
N ASP A 218 -6.92 -4.85 -4.90
CA ASP A 218 -7.32 -5.79 -3.87
C ASP A 218 -6.84 -5.35 -2.47
N ILE A 219 -7.27 -6.07 -1.44
CA ILE A 219 -6.90 -5.76 -0.05
C ILE A 219 -5.41 -5.94 0.20
N PRO A 220 -4.76 -7.06 -0.20
CA PRO A 220 -3.33 -7.23 -0.04
C PRO A 220 -2.52 -6.10 -0.66
N THR A 221 -2.83 -5.69 -1.90
CA THR A 221 -2.14 -4.59 -2.58
C THR A 221 -2.23 -3.27 -1.80
N ARG A 222 -3.42 -2.91 -1.31
CA ARG A 222 -3.62 -1.69 -0.52
C ARG A 222 -2.91 -1.75 0.83
N ARG A 223 -2.93 -2.89 1.50
CA ARG A 223 -2.25 -3.08 2.79
C ARG A 223 -0.73 -3.08 2.63
N PHE A 224 -0.21 -3.70 1.56
CA PHE A 224 1.20 -3.70 1.26
C PHE A 224 1.71 -2.28 0.94
N LEU A 225 0.97 -1.55 0.10
CA LEU A 225 1.29 -0.14 -0.18
C LEU A 225 1.27 0.71 1.09
N ARG A 226 0.27 0.52 1.97
CA ARG A 226 0.21 1.18 3.26
C ARG A 226 1.42 0.88 4.13
N LEU A 227 1.81 -0.39 4.21
CA LEU A 227 2.99 -0.82 4.96
C LEU A 227 4.27 -0.16 4.42
N LEU A 228 4.43 -0.08 3.09
CA LEU A 228 5.58 0.59 2.48
C LEU A 228 5.61 2.09 2.80
N ILE A 229 4.48 2.78 2.68
CA ILE A 229 4.37 4.21 3.02
C ILE A 229 4.73 4.45 4.49
N GLU A 230 4.20 3.64 5.41
CA GLU A 230 4.46 3.77 6.85
C GLU A 230 5.90 3.44 7.25
N ARG A 231 6.57 2.57 6.51
CA ARG A 231 7.95 2.15 6.84
C ARG A 231 9.01 2.98 6.15
N LEU A 232 8.77 3.36 4.90
CA LEU A 232 9.75 4.04 4.07
C LEU A 232 9.56 5.56 4.04
N HIS A 233 8.36 6.05 4.34
CA HIS A 233 7.99 7.47 4.31
C HIS A 233 8.29 8.15 2.96
N LEU A 234 8.16 7.40 1.87
CA LEU A 234 8.42 7.90 0.52
C LEU A 234 7.21 8.62 -0.06
N PRO A 235 7.41 9.68 -0.85
CA PRO A 235 6.34 10.30 -1.62
C PRO A 235 5.72 9.26 -2.56
N THR A 236 4.38 9.25 -2.60
CA THR A 236 3.63 8.23 -3.34
C THR A 236 2.73 8.88 -4.36
N TYR A 237 2.89 8.48 -5.61
CA TYR A 237 2.18 8.99 -6.77
C TYR A 237 1.31 7.91 -7.39
N CYS A 238 0.20 8.31 -8.02
CA CYS A 238 -0.70 7.40 -8.72
C CYS A 238 -0.92 7.88 -10.15
N LEU A 239 -0.70 6.98 -11.10
CA LEU A 239 -0.96 7.16 -12.53
C LEU A 239 -2.15 6.28 -12.90
N VAL A 240 -3.24 6.90 -13.32
CA VAL A 240 -4.48 6.25 -13.76
C VAL A 240 -4.92 6.82 -15.10
N ASP A 241 -5.79 6.13 -15.80
CA ASP A 241 -6.37 6.63 -17.03
C ASP A 241 -7.23 7.90 -16.81
N CYS A 242 -7.32 8.71 -17.84
CA CYS A 242 -8.17 9.90 -17.86
C CYS A 242 -9.62 9.51 -18.15
N ASP A 243 -10.23 8.79 -17.21
CA ASP A 243 -11.62 8.39 -17.25
C ASP A 243 -12.22 8.29 -15.83
N PRO A 244 -13.55 8.17 -15.69
CA PRO A 244 -14.19 8.07 -14.37
C PRO A 244 -13.80 6.83 -13.57
N TYR A 245 -13.38 5.75 -14.23
CA TYR A 245 -12.99 4.48 -13.56
C TYR A 245 -11.58 4.58 -13.01
N GLY A 246 -10.63 5.13 -13.78
CA GLY A 246 -9.28 5.41 -13.30
C GLY A 246 -9.30 6.36 -12.10
N PHE A 247 -10.15 7.40 -12.16
CA PHE A 247 -10.31 8.30 -11.03
C PHE A 247 -10.94 7.60 -9.80
N ASP A 248 -11.91 6.71 -10.00
CA ASP A 248 -12.52 5.94 -8.91
C ASP A 248 -11.52 4.97 -8.27
N ILE A 249 -10.61 4.39 -9.07
CA ILE A 249 -9.47 3.59 -8.60
C ILE A 249 -8.54 4.44 -7.72
N LEU A 250 -8.16 5.62 -8.17
CA LEU A 250 -7.36 6.57 -7.41
C LEU A 250 -8.03 6.91 -6.06
N THR A 251 -9.34 7.23 -6.08
CA THR A 251 -10.09 7.52 -4.85
C THR A 251 -10.21 6.30 -3.94
N THR A 252 -10.23 5.09 -4.50
CA THR A 252 -10.23 3.84 -3.72
C THR A 252 -8.91 3.67 -2.95
N TYR A 253 -7.78 4.02 -3.54
CA TYR A 253 -6.51 4.05 -2.83
C TYR A 253 -6.50 5.12 -1.73
N ARG A 254 -6.84 6.37 -2.07
CA ARG A 254 -6.71 7.50 -1.15
C ARG A 254 -7.73 7.49 -0.01
N PHE A 255 -9.00 7.25 -0.33
CA PHE A 255 -10.12 7.41 0.61
C PHE A 255 -10.75 6.09 1.04
N GLY A 256 -10.56 5.03 0.28
CA GLY A 256 -11.19 3.75 0.53
C GLY A 256 -12.44 3.53 -0.33
N SER A 257 -13.08 2.37 -0.14
CA SER A 257 -14.30 1.98 -0.84
C SER A 257 -15.50 2.01 0.10
N MET A 258 -16.67 2.47 -0.38
CA MET A 258 -17.92 2.43 0.37
C MET A 258 -18.30 1.03 0.82
N GLN A 259 -18.03 0.01 -0.01
CA GLN A 259 -18.32 -1.38 0.31
C GLN A 259 -17.48 -1.92 1.48
N MET A 260 -16.38 -1.23 1.82
CA MET A 260 -15.42 -1.64 2.83
C MET A 260 -15.17 -0.51 3.85
N ALA A 261 -16.23 0.13 4.30
CA ALA A 261 -16.14 1.29 5.20
C ALA A 261 -15.37 0.97 6.50
N TYR A 262 -15.48 -0.26 7.02
CA TYR A 262 -14.74 -0.69 8.22
C TYR A 262 -13.25 -0.93 7.96
N ASP A 263 -12.89 -1.32 6.74
CA ASP A 263 -11.49 -1.46 6.32
C ASP A 263 -10.86 -0.11 5.95
N ALA A 264 -11.69 0.89 5.66
CA ALA A 264 -11.21 2.18 5.19
C ALA A 264 -10.25 2.87 6.16
N LYS A 265 -10.46 2.74 7.48
CA LYS A 265 -9.55 3.33 8.48
C LYS A 265 -8.12 2.77 8.39
N ILE A 266 -7.99 1.50 8.01
CA ILE A 266 -6.70 0.79 7.94
C ILE A 266 -6.08 0.91 6.55
N MET A 267 -6.89 1.14 5.50
CA MET A 267 -6.47 1.10 4.11
C MET A 267 -6.51 2.45 3.38
N LYS A 268 -6.79 3.55 4.07
CA LYS A 268 -6.65 4.90 3.51
C LYS A 268 -5.19 5.25 3.29
N LEU A 269 -4.90 5.88 2.18
CA LEU A 269 -3.59 6.36 1.80
C LEU A 269 -3.66 7.87 1.51
N PRO A 270 -3.84 8.72 2.54
CA PRO A 270 -3.98 10.17 2.35
C PRO A 270 -2.74 10.81 1.73
N GLU A 271 -1.62 10.12 1.78
CA GLU A 271 -0.33 10.56 1.23
C GLU A 271 -0.28 10.44 -0.30
N ILE A 272 -1.14 9.60 -0.93
CA ILE A 272 -1.09 9.36 -2.37
C ILE A 272 -1.52 10.61 -3.15
N LYS A 273 -0.72 11.00 -4.14
CA LYS A 273 -0.94 12.15 -5.02
C LYS A 273 -1.33 11.67 -6.41
N TRP A 274 -2.30 12.34 -7.04
CA TRP A 274 -2.63 12.09 -8.44
C TRP A 274 -1.55 12.70 -9.33
N LEU A 275 -0.78 11.86 -10.00
CA LEU A 275 0.29 12.30 -10.91
C LEU A 275 -0.26 12.60 -12.30
N GLY A 276 -1.20 11.78 -12.76
CA GLY A 276 -1.81 11.80 -14.10
C GLY A 276 -2.61 10.50 -14.34
N VAL A 277 -3.17 10.26 -15.54
CA VAL A 277 -3.23 11.23 -16.64
C VAL A 277 -4.36 12.20 -16.34
N LEU A 278 -4.09 13.50 -16.44
CA LEU A 278 -5.07 14.54 -16.13
C LEU A 278 -5.86 14.92 -17.38
N PRO A 279 -7.14 15.33 -17.27
CA PRO A 279 -7.88 15.93 -18.36
C PRO A 279 -7.16 17.10 -19.05
N SER A 280 -6.50 17.95 -18.26
CA SER A 280 -5.67 19.06 -18.75
C SER A 280 -4.42 18.62 -19.52
N ASP A 281 -3.98 17.38 -19.40
CA ASP A 281 -2.83 16.85 -20.11
C ASP A 281 -3.10 16.66 -21.62
N ALA A 282 -4.36 16.50 -22.01
CA ALA A 282 -4.74 16.38 -23.41
C ALA A 282 -4.24 17.58 -24.25
N GLU A 283 -4.37 18.79 -23.72
CA GLU A 283 -3.88 20.01 -24.34
C GLU A 283 -2.37 20.19 -24.12
N THR A 284 -1.91 19.98 -22.88
CA THR A 284 -0.50 20.20 -22.48
C THR A 284 0.47 19.37 -23.32
N PHE A 285 0.10 18.12 -23.59
CA PHE A 285 0.93 17.19 -24.37
C PHE A 285 0.42 16.98 -25.79
N ASN A 286 -0.50 17.81 -26.27
CA ASN A 286 -1.03 17.76 -27.65
C ASN A 286 -1.49 16.34 -28.04
N VAL A 287 -2.30 15.71 -27.23
CA VAL A 287 -2.86 14.37 -27.53
C VAL A 287 -3.76 14.48 -28.75
N PRO A 288 -3.52 13.71 -29.85
CA PRO A 288 -4.30 13.82 -31.07
C PRO A 288 -5.78 13.46 -30.85
N GLN A 289 -6.67 14.13 -31.55
CA GLN A 289 -8.12 13.93 -31.45
C GLN A 289 -8.55 12.47 -31.65
N GLN A 290 -7.84 11.73 -32.48
CA GLN A 290 -8.10 10.31 -32.73
C GLN A 290 -7.84 9.40 -31.52
N CYS A 291 -7.07 9.87 -30.52
CA CYS A 291 -6.80 9.19 -29.26
C CYS A 291 -7.77 9.59 -28.16
N LEU A 292 -8.61 10.61 -28.42
CA LEU A 292 -9.63 11.08 -27.49
C LEU A 292 -10.95 10.35 -27.76
N LEU A 293 -11.45 9.65 -26.78
CA LEU A 293 -12.70 8.89 -26.86
C LEU A 293 -13.85 9.70 -26.27
N PRO A 294 -15.04 9.75 -26.90
CA PRO A 294 -16.19 10.42 -26.32
C PRO A 294 -16.64 9.70 -25.03
N MET A 295 -17.03 10.46 -24.01
CA MET A 295 -17.63 9.92 -22.80
C MET A 295 -19.02 9.36 -23.09
N THR A 296 -19.28 8.14 -22.63
CA THR A 296 -20.60 7.53 -22.66
C THR A 296 -21.53 8.19 -21.64
N THR A 297 -22.85 7.92 -21.74
CA THR A 297 -23.82 8.37 -20.74
C THR A 297 -23.49 7.81 -19.35
N GLU A 298 -23.01 6.57 -19.27
CA GLU A 298 -22.61 5.92 -18.02
C GLU A 298 -21.37 6.60 -17.41
N ASP A 299 -20.40 6.98 -18.23
CA ASP A 299 -19.21 7.74 -17.79
C ASP A 299 -19.62 9.08 -17.17
N LYS A 300 -20.55 9.79 -17.79
CA LYS A 300 -21.05 11.09 -17.29
C LYS A 300 -21.76 10.92 -15.93
N ILE A 301 -22.69 9.97 -15.83
CA ILE A 301 -23.39 9.64 -14.58
C ILE A 301 -22.41 9.28 -13.48
N LYS A 302 -21.39 8.46 -13.80
CA LYS A 302 -20.35 8.08 -12.84
C LYS A 302 -19.51 9.27 -12.41
N THR A 303 -19.11 10.15 -13.33
CA THR A 303 -18.36 11.38 -13.03
C THR A 303 -19.15 12.29 -12.11
N GLU A 304 -20.43 12.52 -12.38
CA GLU A 304 -21.33 13.32 -11.54
C GLU A 304 -21.47 12.71 -10.14
N ALA A 305 -21.65 11.39 -10.05
CA ALA A 305 -21.71 10.69 -8.77
C ALA A 305 -20.42 10.83 -7.96
N ILE A 306 -19.26 10.86 -8.62
CA ILE A 306 -17.97 11.09 -7.99
C ILE A 306 -17.85 12.55 -7.53
N LEU A 307 -18.21 13.52 -8.35
CA LEU A 307 -18.17 14.96 -8.03
C LEU A 307 -19.02 15.31 -6.80
N ASN A 308 -20.07 14.55 -6.52
CA ASN A 308 -20.92 14.72 -5.35
C ASN A 308 -20.31 14.16 -4.04
N ARG A 309 -19.13 13.54 -4.10
CA ARG A 309 -18.45 13.04 -2.90
C ARG A 309 -17.84 14.20 -2.12
N CYS A 310 -18.25 14.36 -0.86
CA CYS A 310 -17.88 15.51 -0.01
C CYS A 310 -16.37 15.71 0.19
N TYR A 311 -15.62 14.62 0.22
CA TYR A 311 -14.16 14.69 0.43
C TYR A 311 -13.39 15.34 -0.72
N LEU A 312 -13.94 15.32 -1.95
CA LEU A 312 -13.28 15.97 -3.08
C LEU A 312 -13.17 17.48 -2.89
N GLN A 313 -14.22 18.10 -2.41
CA GLN A 313 -14.20 19.54 -2.16
C GLN A 313 -13.33 19.91 -0.95
N ARG A 314 -13.33 19.07 0.08
CA ARG A 314 -12.65 19.35 1.35
C ARG A 314 -11.17 19.05 1.31
N GLU A 315 -10.78 17.91 0.75
CA GLU A 315 -9.42 17.40 0.86
C GLU A 315 -8.58 17.58 -0.41
N VAL A 316 -9.22 17.56 -1.59
CA VAL A 316 -8.53 17.61 -2.89
C VAL A 316 -9.31 18.46 -3.91
N PRO A 317 -9.49 19.76 -3.67
CA PRO A 317 -10.27 20.61 -4.57
C PRO A 317 -9.71 20.67 -5.99
N GLN A 318 -8.39 20.53 -6.17
CA GLN A 318 -7.77 20.48 -7.50
C GLN A 318 -8.25 19.26 -8.29
N TRP A 319 -8.41 18.11 -7.67
CA TRP A 319 -8.92 16.91 -8.34
C TRP A 319 -10.37 17.10 -8.81
N ARG A 320 -11.15 17.88 -8.04
CA ARG A 320 -12.51 18.23 -8.42
C ARG A 320 -12.55 19.09 -9.68
N LEU A 321 -11.62 20.05 -9.81
CA LEU A 321 -11.53 20.91 -11.00
C LEU A 321 -11.19 20.07 -12.26
N GLU A 322 -10.26 19.16 -12.16
CA GLU A 322 -9.91 18.26 -13.26
C GLU A 322 -11.09 17.37 -13.67
N LEU A 323 -11.88 16.85 -12.70
CA LEU A 323 -13.10 16.10 -13.02
C LEU A 323 -14.19 16.95 -13.67
N GLN A 324 -14.30 18.23 -13.28
CA GLN A 324 -15.21 19.16 -13.94
C GLN A 324 -14.77 19.41 -15.38
N LEU A 325 -13.46 19.55 -15.61
CA LEU A 325 -12.89 19.66 -16.96
C LEU A 325 -13.18 18.41 -17.80
N LEU A 326 -13.01 17.20 -17.23
CA LEU A 326 -13.36 15.94 -17.88
C LEU A 326 -14.82 15.91 -18.33
N LEU A 327 -15.73 16.35 -17.46
CA LEU A 327 -17.17 16.38 -17.77
C LEU A 327 -17.50 17.44 -18.83
N GLN A 328 -16.85 18.61 -18.79
CA GLN A 328 -17.05 19.70 -19.73
C GLN A 328 -16.50 19.38 -21.13
N SER A 329 -15.29 18.79 -21.19
CA SER A 329 -14.68 18.38 -22.46
C SER A 329 -15.45 17.24 -23.13
N GLY A 330 -16.09 16.38 -22.33
CA GLY A 330 -16.85 15.22 -22.80
C GLY A 330 -15.99 14.14 -23.46
N VAL A 331 -14.65 14.20 -23.28
CA VAL A 331 -13.71 13.24 -23.83
C VAL A 331 -12.87 12.60 -22.72
N LYS A 332 -12.47 11.35 -22.97
CA LYS A 332 -11.60 10.55 -22.10
C LYS A 332 -10.47 9.95 -22.93
N PHE A 333 -9.38 9.55 -22.29
CA PHE A 333 -8.29 8.87 -22.97
C PHE A 333 -7.49 7.99 -21.99
N GLU A 334 -6.84 7.00 -22.56
CA GLU A 334 -6.03 6.05 -21.82
C GLU A 334 -4.59 6.53 -21.70
N THR A 335 -3.86 6.06 -20.69
CA THR A 335 -2.42 6.36 -20.51
C THR A 335 -1.61 5.99 -21.75
N GLU A 336 -2.01 4.94 -22.47
CA GLU A 336 -1.38 4.49 -23.71
C GLU A 336 -1.49 5.50 -24.87
N ALA A 337 -2.44 6.44 -24.81
CA ALA A 337 -2.55 7.50 -25.80
C ALA A 337 -1.28 8.39 -25.89
N LEU A 338 -0.53 8.49 -24.79
CA LEU A 338 0.75 9.21 -24.77
C LEU A 338 1.81 8.57 -25.66
N SER A 339 1.66 7.29 -26.02
CA SER A 339 2.59 6.59 -26.91
C SER A 339 2.55 7.08 -28.36
N VAL A 340 1.61 7.96 -28.69
CA VAL A 340 1.58 8.61 -30.02
C VAL A 340 2.85 9.41 -30.30
N HIS A 341 3.50 9.93 -29.27
CA HIS A 341 4.75 10.70 -29.42
C HIS A 341 5.95 9.75 -29.60
N SER A 342 6.08 8.75 -28.74
CA SER A 342 7.02 7.63 -28.83
C SER A 342 6.66 6.58 -27.81
N LEU A 343 7.15 5.34 -27.99
CA LEU A 343 6.90 4.26 -27.05
C LEU A 343 7.47 4.51 -25.65
N ASP A 344 8.53 5.29 -25.56
CA ASP A 344 9.23 5.65 -24.33
C ASP A 344 8.85 7.04 -23.80
N PHE A 345 7.87 7.73 -24.43
CA PHE A 345 7.43 9.06 -24.01
C PHE A 345 6.95 9.07 -22.54
N LEU A 346 6.20 8.06 -22.16
CA LEU A 346 5.70 7.93 -20.79
C LEU A 346 6.85 7.90 -19.77
N SER A 347 7.84 7.04 -20.01
CA SER A 347 8.95 6.80 -19.08
C SER A 347 10.02 7.88 -19.09
N LYS A 348 10.31 8.47 -20.28
CA LYS A 348 11.42 9.43 -20.41
C LYS A 348 11.01 10.90 -20.37
N GLN A 349 9.76 11.22 -20.66
CA GLN A 349 9.31 12.60 -20.72
C GLN A 349 8.14 12.89 -19.77
N TYR A 350 7.04 12.17 -19.90
CA TYR A 350 5.83 12.47 -19.13
C TYR A 350 6.05 12.30 -17.62
N LEU A 351 6.42 11.10 -17.16
CA LEU A 351 6.61 10.83 -15.73
C LEU A 351 7.69 11.73 -15.09
N PRO A 352 8.89 11.89 -15.67
CA PRO A 352 9.89 12.77 -15.10
C PRO A 352 9.41 14.22 -14.97
N SER A 353 8.75 14.77 -16.03
CA SER A 353 8.22 16.14 -15.98
C SER A 353 7.16 16.32 -14.88
N LYS A 354 6.26 15.36 -14.70
CA LYS A 354 5.22 15.41 -13.68
C LYS A 354 5.79 15.27 -12.26
N ILE A 355 6.73 14.37 -12.04
CA ILE A 355 7.37 14.17 -10.75
C ILE A 355 8.20 15.40 -10.37
N GLN A 356 8.92 15.99 -11.31
CA GLN A 356 9.67 17.23 -11.06
C GLN A 356 8.76 18.39 -10.67
N VAL A 357 7.61 18.56 -11.32
CA VAL A 357 6.62 19.59 -10.96
C VAL A 357 6.10 19.36 -9.55
N HIS A 358 5.78 18.11 -9.19
CA HIS A 358 5.31 17.80 -7.84
C HIS A 358 6.37 18.01 -6.75
N SER A 359 7.63 17.71 -7.02
CA SER A 359 8.73 17.92 -6.06
C SER A 359 9.06 19.39 -5.87
N ASN A 360 8.90 20.23 -6.88
CA ASN A 360 9.19 21.66 -6.87
C ASN A 360 7.95 22.56 -6.69
N CYS A 361 6.81 21.98 -6.37
CA CYS A 361 5.57 22.74 -6.21
C CYS A 361 5.68 23.75 -5.06
N GLY A 362 5.62 25.03 -5.36
CA GLY A 362 5.62 26.10 -4.35
C GLY A 362 4.53 25.96 -3.29
N CYS A 363 3.40 25.34 -3.65
CA CYS A 363 2.32 25.02 -2.71
C CYS A 363 2.72 23.94 -1.70
N CYS A 364 3.52 22.94 -2.11
CA CYS A 364 4.06 21.92 -1.21
C CYS A 364 5.10 22.53 -0.27
N VAL A 365 5.97 23.40 -0.78
CA VAL A 365 6.95 24.15 0.01
C VAL A 365 6.27 25.03 1.04
N MET A 366 5.21 25.76 0.67
CA MET A 366 4.44 26.59 1.60
C MET A 366 3.74 25.77 2.69
N LYS A 367 3.13 24.65 2.32
CA LYS A 367 2.52 23.73 3.31
C LYS A 367 3.55 23.20 4.29
N MET A 368 4.72 22.82 3.81
CA MET A 368 5.82 22.34 4.65
C MET A 368 6.29 23.46 5.61
N TYR A 369 6.37 24.69 5.12
CA TYR A 369 6.69 25.87 5.93
C TYR A 369 5.66 26.08 7.05
N ASP A 370 4.36 26.04 6.73
CA ASP A 370 3.28 26.21 7.70
C ASP A 370 3.28 25.10 8.76
N ILE A 371 3.52 23.87 8.36
CA ILE A 371 3.59 22.73 9.27
C ILE A 371 4.78 22.86 10.21
N LEU A 372 5.96 23.17 9.69
CA LEU A 372 7.15 23.35 10.51
C LEU A 372 6.96 24.50 11.52
N ARG A 373 6.30 25.59 11.14
CA ARG A 373 5.97 26.70 12.05
C ARG A 373 4.92 26.35 13.09
N SER A 374 4.03 25.41 12.79
CA SER A 374 2.98 24.97 13.72
C SER A 374 3.49 24.06 14.84
N VAL A 375 4.71 23.53 14.71
CA VAL A 375 5.28 22.63 15.72
C VAL A 375 5.69 23.45 16.96
N CYS A 376 5.18 23.04 18.11
CA CYS A 376 5.49 23.69 19.38
C CYS A 376 7.00 23.67 19.66
N GLY A 377 7.56 24.82 20.01
CA GLY A 377 8.99 24.98 20.26
C GLY A 377 9.81 25.46 19.06
N VAL A 378 9.20 25.66 17.88
CA VAL A 378 9.85 26.25 16.71
C VAL A 378 9.74 27.77 16.80
N TYR A 379 10.88 28.48 16.73
CA TYR A 379 10.94 29.93 16.78
C TYR A 379 11.06 30.55 15.39
N SER A 380 11.87 29.97 14.51
CA SER A 380 12.00 30.43 13.13
C SER A 380 12.18 29.28 12.17
N VAL A 381 11.64 29.47 10.97
CA VAL A 381 11.82 28.58 9.81
C VAL A 381 12.29 29.48 8.66
N GLU A 382 13.44 29.17 8.08
CA GLU A 382 14.01 29.83 6.92
C GLU A 382 14.19 28.81 5.80
N LEU A 383 13.85 29.18 4.57
CA LEU A 383 14.05 28.36 3.39
C LEU A 383 15.27 28.86 2.61
N ASP A 384 16.26 28.01 2.44
CA ASP A 384 17.33 28.19 1.46
C ASP A 384 16.87 27.55 0.14
N ALA A 385 16.33 28.39 -0.74
CA ALA A 385 15.73 27.95 -2.00
C ALA A 385 16.76 27.35 -2.99
N GLU A 386 18.02 27.76 -2.90
CA GLU A 386 19.09 27.24 -3.78
C GLU A 386 19.46 25.80 -3.44
N LYS A 387 19.41 25.47 -2.13
CA LYS A 387 19.78 24.15 -1.62
C LYS A 387 18.58 23.29 -1.28
N ASN A 388 17.38 23.81 -1.43
CA ASN A 388 16.12 23.19 -1.03
C ASN A 388 16.14 22.70 0.45
N LEU A 389 16.71 23.55 1.35
CA LEU A 389 16.92 23.24 2.75
C LEU A 389 16.07 24.14 3.64
N PHE A 390 15.36 23.54 4.60
CA PHE A 390 14.70 24.27 5.68
C PHE A 390 15.65 24.41 6.88
N LYS A 391 15.92 25.65 7.27
CA LYS A 391 16.70 25.98 8.45
C LYS A 391 15.75 26.32 9.60
N ILE A 392 15.74 25.48 10.61
CA ILE A 392 14.79 25.59 11.71
C ILE A 392 15.55 25.92 12.98
N SER A 393 15.07 26.93 13.71
CA SER A 393 15.60 27.27 15.01
C SER A 393 14.50 27.18 16.07
N GLY A 394 14.80 26.54 17.19
CA GLY A 394 13.81 26.33 18.24
C GLY A 394 14.28 25.38 19.35
N GLU A 395 13.43 25.20 20.34
CA GLU A 395 13.58 24.19 21.40
C GLU A 395 12.67 23.00 21.12
N VAL A 396 12.99 22.24 20.04
CA VAL A 396 12.19 21.14 19.56
C VAL A 396 13.06 19.94 19.25
N ASN A 397 12.55 18.75 19.51
CA ASN A 397 13.23 17.52 19.14
C ASN A 397 13.21 17.37 17.61
N PRO A 398 14.37 17.23 16.94
CA PRO A 398 14.45 17.07 15.49
C PRO A 398 13.57 15.95 14.93
N ASN A 399 13.40 14.87 15.69
CA ASN A 399 12.53 13.75 15.29
C ASN A 399 11.04 14.12 15.24
N ILE A 400 10.59 15.10 16.04
CA ILE A 400 9.21 15.60 16.01
C ILE A 400 9.00 16.42 14.73
N LEU A 401 9.96 17.26 14.36
CA LEU A 401 9.93 18.02 13.11
C LEU A 401 9.89 17.08 11.89
N LEU A 402 10.77 16.09 11.88
CA LEU A 402 10.81 15.10 10.81
C LEU A 402 9.48 14.36 10.68
N LYS A 403 8.90 13.88 11.79
CA LYS A 403 7.59 13.22 11.79
C LYS A 403 6.46 14.15 11.30
N ALA A 404 6.49 15.42 11.67
CA ALA A 404 5.47 16.38 11.22
C ALA A 404 5.52 16.58 9.70
N VAL A 405 6.71 16.70 9.11
CA VAL A 405 6.86 16.79 7.66
C VAL A 405 6.48 15.49 6.97
N LEU A 406 6.98 14.36 7.46
CA LEU A 406 6.67 13.04 6.87
C LEU A 406 5.16 12.71 6.91
N SER A 407 4.43 13.22 7.90
CA SER A 407 2.97 13.04 8.00
C SER A 407 2.19 13.68 6.84
N THR A 408 2.80 14.58 6.09
CA THR A 408 2.20 15.22 4.91
C THR A 408 2.42 14.46 3.61
N GLY A 409 3.20 13.37 3.65
CA GLY A 409 3.62 12.62 2.47
C GLY A 409 4.77 13.27 1.71
N GLU A 410 5.43 14.27 2.28
CA GLU A 410 6.66 14.85 1.74
C GLU A 410 7.87 14.11 2.32
N HIS A 411 8.89 13.90 1.48
CA HIS A 411 10.15 13.32 1.95
C HIS A 411 11.01 14.43 2.58
N ALA A 412 11.57 14.13 3.73
CA ALA A 412 12.50 15.03 4.41
C ALA A 412 13.58 14.23 5.14
N GLU A 413 14.81 14.71 5.05
CA GLU A 413 15.96 14.16 5.75
C GLU A 413 16.59 15.20 6.66
N LEU A 414 17.17 14.72 7.74
CA LEU A 414 17.85 15.57 8.71
C LEU A 414 19.33 15.71 8.30
N VAL A 415 19.68 16.81 7.64
CA VAL A 415 21.04 17.02 7.11
C VAL A 415 22.03 17.41 8.20
N THR A 416 21.65 18.32 9.12
CA THR A 416 22.56 18.78 10.17
C THR A 416 21.79 19.22 11.41
N VAL A 417 22.26 18.84 12.59
CA VAL A 417 21.74 19.32 13.88
C VAL A 417 22.84 20.03 14.65
N LYS A 418 22.62 21.30 14.96
CA LYS A 418 23.49 22.07 15.85
C LYS A 418 22.77 22.29 17.18
N MET A 419 23.17 21.59 18.23
CA MET A 419 22.63 21.80 19.57
C MET A 419 23.48 22.82 20.32
N LYS A 420 22.84 23.88 20.86
CA LYS A 420 23.44 24.79 21.81
C LYS A 420 23.05 24.32 23.21
N HIS A 421 23.93 23.60 23.88
CA HIS A 421 23.71 23.27 25.30
C HIS A 421 24.23 24.39 26.20
N PRO A 422 23.46 24.91 27.14
CA PRO A 422 23.91 26.01 28.03
C PRO A 422 25.16 25.68 28.87
N GLN A 423 25.39 24.37 29.10
CA GLN A 423 26.52 23.88 29.91
C GLN A 423 27.79 23.58 29.10
N LEU A 424 27.75 23.66 27.76
CA LEU A 424 28.89 23.43 26.87
C LEU A 424 29.52 24.76 26.41
N ARG A 425 29.53 25.79 27.22
CA ARG A 425 30.44 26.93 27.00
C ARG A 425 31.84 26.40 27.19
N GLN A 426 32.56 26.16 26.08
CA GLN A 426 34.00 25.90 26.10
C GLN A 426 34.68 26.99 26.93
N ARG A 427 35.27 26.60 28.06
CA ARG A 427 36.28 27.43 28.71
C ARG A 427 37.45 27.53 27.75
N THR A 428 37.56 28.61 27.04
CA THR A 428 38.78 29.01 26.36
C THR A 428 39.83 29.20 27.45
N TYR A 429 40.71 28.23 27.58
CA TYR A 429 41.93 28.40 28.35
C TYR A 429 42.86 29.33 27.57
N ASN A 430 42.90 30.60 28.00
CA ASN A 430 44.00 31.49 27.68
C ASN A 430 45.24 30.93 28.39
N TYR A 431 46.20 30.42 27.62
CA TYR A 431 47.54 30.19 28.08
C TYR A 431 48.24 31.51 28.33
N GLY A 432 48.19 31.97 29.56
CA GLY A 432 49.04 33.04 30.09
C GLY A 432 50.01 32.40 31.08
N SER A 433 51.29 32.40 30.69
CA SER A 433 52.47 32.01 31.45
C SER A 433 52.56 32.75 32.78
N TYR A 434 52.91 32.05 33.87
CA TYR A 434 53.88 32.32 34.91
C TYR A 434 53.64 31.53 36.20
N GLY A 435 54.53 30.73 36.55
CA GLY A 435 55.24 30.23 37.65
C GLY A 435 54.65 30.16 39.09
N PRO A 436 55.41 29.49 40.00
CA PRO A 436 54.83 28.47 40.85
C PRO A 436 54.59 28.94 42.31
N ALA A 437 53.71 28.29 43.05
CA ALA A 437 53.89 27.89 44.46
C ALA A 437 52.60 27.48 45.18
N ASN A 438 52.79 26.38 45.94
CA ASN A 438 52.13 26.01 47.21
C ASN A 438 50.66 25.55 47.22
N GLY A 439 50.55 24.34 47.43
CA GLY A 439 49.80 23.42 48.21
C GLY A 439 48.65 23.90 49.08
N TYR A 440 47.63 23.10 49.08
CA TYR A 440 46.92 22.58 50.26
C TYR A 440 45.68 21.83 49.86
N HIS A 441 45.61 20.57 50.31
CA HIS A 441 44.51 19.74 50.76
C HIS A 441 43.14 19.75 50.10
N LEU A 442 42.79 18.52 49.70
CA LEU A 442 41.47 17.92 49.48
C LEU A 442 40.53 18.09 50.70
N PRO A 443 39.23 17.98 50.52
CA PRO A 443 38.63 16.70 50.88
C PRO A 443 37.65 16.06 49.86
N TYR A 444 37.69 14.79 49.89
CA TYR A 444 36.78 13.79 49.43
C TYR A 444 35.29 14.12 49.59
N TYR A 445 34.49 13.84 48.57
CA TYR A 445 33.17 13.24 48.75
C TYR A 445 32.91 12.18 47.67
N ARG A 446 32.40 11.09 48.16
CA ARG A 446 32.18 9.78 47.56
C ARG A 446 30.85 9.73 46.79
N ASP A 447 30.87 8.91 45.73
CA ASP A 447 29.86 7.96 45.22
C ASP A 447 28.50 8.48 44.71
N ALA A 448 28.29 8.21 43.42
CA ALA A 448 27.30 7.26 42.96
C ALA A 448 27.52 6.98 41.46
N GLY A 449 27.90 5.74 41.17
CA GLY A 449 28.24 5.28 39.84
C GLY A 449 27.02 5.03 38.95
N TYR A 450 27.23 5.29 37.67
CA TYR A 450 26.58 4.55 36.59
C TYR A 450 27.60 4.30 35.47
N SER A 451 27.81 3.03 35.25
CA SER A 451 28.79 2.46 34.35
C SER A 451 28.49 2.72 32.87
N ASN A 452 29.39 3.42 32.20
CA ASN A 452 29.54 3.38 30.74
C ASN A 452 30.27 2.08 30.38
N ARG A 453 29.61 1.19 29.65
CA ARG A 453 30.27 0.12 28.92
C ARG A 453 30.70 0.64 27.56
N SER A 454 31.98 0.91 27.45
CA SER A 454 32.70 1.07 26.19
C SER A 454 32.79 -0.26 25.45
N LEU A 455 32.47 -0.23 24.18
CA LEU A 455 32.75 -1.29 23.22
C LEU A 455 34.27 -1.37 23.00
N ALA A 456 34.86 -2.47 23.42
CA ALA A 456 36.25 -2.84 23.12
C ALA A 456 36.29 -4.05 22.20
N ASN A 457 36.98 -3.86 21.10
CA ASN A 457 37.85 -4.78 20.38
C ASN A 457 37.49 -6.27 20.27
N TYR A 458 37.22 -6.71 19.05
CA TYR A 458 37.39 -8.10 18.64
C TYR A 458 38.82 -8.32 18.10
N PRO A 459 39.49 -9.38 18.51
CA PRO A 459 40.83 -9.72 17.99
C PRO A 459 40.73 -10.54 16.70
N TYR A 460 41.64 -10.21 15.80
CA TYR A 460 42.05 -10.97 14.63
C TYR A 460 42.57 -12.35 15.04
N TYR A 461 42.08 -13.42 14.38
CA TYR A 461 42.78 -14.71 14.34
C TYR A 461 43.14 -15.03 12.91
N GLU A 462 44.44 -14.98 12.65
CA GLU A 462 45.10 -15.71 11.57
C GLU A 462 45.08 -17.20 11.91
N THR A 463 44.71 -18.05 10.98
CA THR A 463 45.16 -19.44 10.95
C THR A 463 45.52 -19.86 9.53
N ASN A 464 46.79 -20.25 9.42
CA ASN A 464 47.41 -20.87 8.28
C ASN A 464 46.81 -22.24 7.94
N GLY A 465 46.84 -22.50 6.65
CA GLY A 465 46.82 -23.65 5.82
C GLY A 465 46.83 -25.07 6.36
N HIS A 466 46.15 -25.94 5.68
CA HIS A 466 46.66 -27.10 4.93
C HIS A 466 45.50 -27.98 4.42
N ASN A 467 45.54 -28.21 3.11
CA ASN A 467 45.30 -29.45 2.36
C ASN A 467 44.31 -30.50 2.93
N TYR A 468 43.26 -30.90 2.15
CA TYR A 468 43.17 -32.16 1.41
C TYR A 468 41.78 -32.38 0.82
N TYR A 469 41.72 -32.87 -0.41
CA TYR A 469 40.66 -33.41 -1.24
C TYR A 469 40.02 -34.70 -0.68
N PRO A 470 39.06 -35.32 -1.37
CA PRO A 470 37.78 -34.95 -1.95
C PRO A 470 36.66 -35.90 -1.48
N TYR A 471 35.39 -35.49 -1.61
CA TYR A 471 34.32 -36.50 -1.67
C TYR A 471 33.28 -36.17 -2.74
N SER A 472 32.97 -37.21 -3.46
CA SER A 472 32.12 -37.44 -4.58
C SER A 472 30.66 -37.06 -4.38
N LEU A 473 30.08 -36.55 -5.46
CA LEU A 473 28.62 -36.36 -5.68
C LEU A 473 27.86 -37.68 -5.57
N PRO A 474 26.63 -37.68 -4.99
CA PRO A 474 25.71 -38.77 -5.18
C PRO A 474 24.85 -38.57 -6.46
N ARG A 475 24.65 -39.68 -7.11
CA ARG A 475 23.93 -39.90 -8.36
C ARG A 475 22.44 -39.64 -8.21
N ASP A 476 21.81 -39.25 -9.34
CA ASP A 476 20.37 -39.13 -9.56
C ASP A 476 19.59 -40.42 -9.22
N PRO A 477 18.36 -40.32 -8.68
CA PRO A 477 17.45 -41.44 -8.57
C PRO A 477 16.74 -41.70 -9.92
N PRO A 478 16.32 -42.95 -10.18
CA PRO A 478 15.86 -43.43 -11.50
C PRO A 478 14.44 -42.96 -11.80
N LEU A 479 14.21 -42.73 -13.11
CA LEU A 479 12.91 -42.50 -13.73
C LEU A 479 11.96 -43.69 -13.48
N ILE A 480 10.76 -43.38 -12.99
CA ILE A 480 9.66 -44.35 -12.91
C ILE A 480 8.77 -44.17 -14.14
N ASP A 481 8.76 -45.21 -14.99
CA ASP A 481 7.83 -45.38 -16.11
C ASP A 481 6.41 -45.59 -15.58
N TYR A 482 5.44 -44.85 -16.11
CA TYR A 482 4.02 -45.19 -16.02
C TYR A 482 3.53 -45.71 -17.35
N PRO A 483 2.82 -46.87 -17.36
CA PRO A 483 2.32 -47.46 -18.57
C PRO A 483 1.05 -46.81 -19.10
N SER A 484 1.04 -46.61 -20.40
CA SER A 484 -0.13 -46.29 -21.21
C SER A 484 -1.07 -47.48 -21.33
N SER A 485 -2.36 -47.27 -21.08
CA SER A 485 -3.42 -48.14 -21.70
C SER A 485 -4.75 -47.40 -21.77
N TYR A 486 -5.19 -47.12 -22.98
CA TYR A 486 -6.39 -47.55 -23.68
C TYR A 486 -7.73 -47.34 -22.95
N ASN A 487 -8.69 -46.62 -23.52
CA ASN A 487 -9.58 -47.10 -24.57
C ASN A 487 -10.56 -46.02 -25.04
N ASN A 488 -10.81 -46.08 -26.35
CA ASN A 488 -11.89 -45.44 -27.08
C ASN A 488 -13.28 -45.78 -26.54
N TYR A 489 -14.21 -44.81 -26.60
CA TYR A 489 -15.56 -45.06 -27.13
C TYR A 489 -16.15 -43.82 -27.77
N TYR A 490 -16.67 -44.00 -28.96
CA TYR A 490 -17.45 -43.10 -29.81
C TYR A 490 -18.83 -42.79 -29.18
N THR A 491 -19.37 -41.58 -29.34
CA THR A 491 -20.50 -41.30 -30.27
C THR A 491 -21.04 -39.87 -30.10
N THR A 492 -21.12 -39.19 -31.23
CA THR A 492 -22.17 -38.36 -31.84
C THR A 492 -22.67 -37.07 -31.19
N THR A 493 -22.32 -36.01 -31.93
CA THR A 493 -23.14 -34.86 -32.41
C THR A 493 -23.94 -34.03 -31.43
N SER A 494 -23.51 -32.78 -31.25
CA SER A 494 -24.33 -31.60 -31.59
C SER A 494 -23.44 -30.34 -31.60
N ASP A 495 -23.66 -29.55 -32.63
CA ASP A 495 -23.01 -28.28 -32.93
C ASP A 495 -23.16 -27.26 -31.81
N TYR A 496 -22.05 -26.83 -31.18
CA TYR A 496 -21.88 -25.53 -30.60
C TYR A 496 -20.48 -25.04 -30.94
N GLN A 497 -20.41 -24.04 -31.82
CA GLN A 497 -19.21 -23.33 -32.16
C GLN A 497 -18.76 -22.50 -30.95
N TYR A 498 -17.69 -22.93 -30.29
CA TYR A 498 -16.92 -22.09 -29.39
C TYR A 498 -15.85 -21.34 -30.20
N PRO A 499 -15.62 -20.06 -29.93
CA PRO A 499 -14.50 -19.37 -30.54
C PRO A 499 -13.18 -20.01 -30.06
N PRO A 500 -12.14 -20.01 -30.90
CA PRO A 500 -10.86 -20.63 -30.57
C PRO A 500 -10.21 -19.95 -29.34
N PRO A 501 -9.49 -20.71 -28.50
CA PRO A 501 -8.80 -20.13 -27.36
C PRO A 501 -7.76 -19.12 -27.86
N ARG A 502 -7.77 -17.93 -27.25
CA ARG A 502 -6.76 -16.90 -27.50
C ARG A 502 -5.39 -17.46 -27.17
N ALA A 503 -4.48 -17.37 -28.12
CA ALA A 503 -3.10 -17.76 -27.94
C ALA A 503 -2.48 -16.98 -26.78
N THR A 504 -2.00 -17.71 -25.78
CA THR A 504 -1.12 -17.17 -24.75
C THR A 504 0.24 -16.96 -25.37
N TYR A 505 0.66 -15.69 -25.49
CA TYR A 505 1.99 -15.32 -25.92
C TYR A 505 2.99 -15.73 -24.85
N VAL A 506 3.82 -16.69 -25.15
CA VAL A 506 4.99 -17.05 -24.36
C VAL A 506 6.20 -16.39 -25.04
N PRO A 507 6.87 -15.42 -24.42
CA PRO A 507 8.07 -14.85 -25.01
C PRO A 507 9.19 -15.90 -25.01
N SER A 508 9.67 -16.28 -26.18
CA SER A 508 10.90 -17.06 -26.33
C SER A 508 12.08 -16.09 -26.26
N TYR A 509 12.90 -16.20 -25.22
CA TYR A 509 14.18 -15.52 -25.14
C TYR A 509 15.23 -16.29 -25.97
N PRO A 510 16.03 -15.61 -26.80
CA PRO A 510 17.23 -16.24 -27.37
C PRO A 510 18.25 -16.50 -26.27
N PRO A 511 19.09 -17.56 -26.38
CA PRO A 511 20.13 -17.85 -25.40
C PRO A 511 21.18 -16.71 -25.43
N GLN A 512 21.48 -16.16 -24.25
CA GLN A 512 22.56 -15.21 -24.09
C GLN A 512 23.90 -15.96 -24.14
N GLU A 513 24.75 -15.59 -25.07
CA GLU A 513 26.17 -15.93 -25.07
C GLU A 513 26.84 -15.24 -23.87
N TYR A 514 27.58 -16.03 -23.10
CA TYR A 514 28.42 -15.55 -22.00
C TYR A 514 29.70 -14.96 -22.60
N ASP A 515 29.85 -13.64 -22.53
CA ASP A 515 31.15 -13.01 -22.63
C ASP A 515 31.77 -12.83 -21.25
N GLN A 516 33.02 -13.30 -21.18
CA GLN A 516 33.87 -13.32 -19.98
C GLN A 516 34.50 -11.93 -19.72
N TYR A 517 34.56 -11.62 -18.40
CA TYR A 517 35.52 -10.72 -17.74
C TYR A 517 35.52 -9.23 -18.10
N ASP A 518 35.10 -8.42 -17.14
CA ASP A 518 35.88 -7.25 -16.77
C ASP A 518 35.75 -6.93 -15.27
N ASN A 519 36.91 -6.68 -14.71
CA ASN A 519 37.18 -6.36 -13.32
C ASN A 519 36.48 -5.10 -12.85
N PHE A 520 35.75 -5.19 -11.74
CA PHE A 520 35.34 -4.03 -10.93
C PHE A 520 36.18 -3.96 -9.65
N ASP A 521 37.31 -3.28 -9.72
CA ASP A 521 37.94 -2.63 -8.58
C ASP A 521 37.65 -1.14 -8.64
N SER A 522 37.22 -0.62 -7.53
CA SER A 522 37.04 0.78 -7.12
C SER A 522 35.60 1.22 -6.90
N ILE A 523 35.08 0.88 -5.73
CA ILE A 523 33.95 1.62 -5.13
C ILE A 523 34.56 2.66 -4.18
N SER A 524 34.56 3.91 -4.60
CA SER A 524 34.80 5.05 -3.71
C SER A 524 33.58 5.26 -2.80
N PRO A 525 33.79 5.60 -1.51
CA PRO A 525 32.66 5.80 -0.59
C PRO A 525 31.86 7.04 -0.97
N CYS A 526 30.56 6.88 -1.12
CA CYS A 526 29.60 7.95 -1.29
C CYS A 526 29.65 8.91 -0.10
N THR A 527 29.97 10.15 -0.37
CA THR A 527 29.74 11.28 0.54
C THR A 527 28.27 11.63 0.49
N ILE A 528 27.59 11.53 1.63
CA ILE A 528 26.19 12.00 1.79
C ILE A 528 26.23 13.52 1.90
N VAL A 529 25.61 14.19 0.95
CA VAL A 529 25.35 15.63 1.00
C VAL A 529 23.85 15.85 1.17
#